data_ad131d30a81b333e1f86a103cdbc7c28
#
_entry.id   ad131d30a81b333e1f86a103cdbc7c28
#
_cell.length_a   1.000
_cell.length_b   1.000
_cell.length_c   1.000
_cell.angle_alpha   90.00
_cell.angle_beta   90.00
_cell.angle_gamma   90.00
#
_symmetry.space_group_name_H-M   'P 1'
#
loop_
_entity.id
_entity.type
_entity.pdbx_description
1 polymer ?
#
loop_
_entity_poly.entity_id
_entity_poly.type
_entity_poly.pdbx_seq_one_letter_code
_entity_poly.pdbx_strand_id
1 'polypeptide(L)'
;MHFKPVVAYRAPGDEALPDLVREFAARNGMTVVRVASCAHIVELVNRTFPACIIFGSPLDADAIDTCRTLKGDAFSAVIPVIFVTEGEHRQGLEAMQAGADEVLTSDMSAEEKAIRLQVTVNRADRDVSVHPSTRLPGTAQIERDITER
;
A
#
# COMPACT_ATOMS: atom_id res chain seq x y z
N MET A 1 10.68 -17.95 11.42
CA MET A 1 10.17 -16.74 12.06
C MET A 1 9.16 -16.05 11.20
N HIS A 2 8.07 -15.62 11.78
CA HIS A 2 7.00 -14.98 11.04
C HIS A 2 6.82 -13.55 11.50
N PHE A 3 6.91 -12.64 10.56
CA PHE A 3 6.61 -11.26 10.81
C PHE A 3 5.16 -11.02 10.42
N LYS A 4 4.41 -10.37 11.28
CA LYS A 4 3.09 -9.93 10.89
C LYS A 4 3.24 -8.90 9.79
N PRO A 5 2.51 -9.07 8.68
CA PRO A 5 2.57 -8.04 7.65
C PRO A 5 1.99 -6.73 8.15
N VAL A 6 2.47 -5.65 7.61
CA VAL A 6 2.15 -4.31 8.08
C VAL A 6 1.33 -3.57 7.02
N VAL A 7 0.26 -2.92 7.47
CA VAL A 7 -0.47 -1.95 6.66
C VAL A 7 0.03 -0.58 7.10
N ALA A 8 0.66 0.15 6.19
CA ALA A 8 1.10 1.51 6.49
C ALA A 8 -0.04 2.46 6.16
N TYR A 9 -0.51 3.20 7.15
CA TYR A 9 -1.63 4.11 6.98
C TYR A 9 -1.21 5.52 7.30
N ARG A 10 -1.43 6.43 6.37
CA ARG A 10 -1.10 7.84 6.57
C ARG A 10 -2.32 8.71 6.34
N ALA A 11 -2.64 9.54 7.32
CA ALA A 11 -3.62 10.60 7.17
C ALA A 11 -3.13 11.78 8.00
N PRO A 12 -3.36 13.00 7.53
CA PRO A 12 -2.78 14.18 8.21
C PRO A 12 -3.44 14.57 9.51
N GLY A 13 -4.59 14.00 9.83
CA GLY A 13 -5.29 14.37 11.05
C GLY A 13 -5.11 13.38 12.18
N ASP A 14 -5.72 13.69 13.32
CA ASP A 14 -5.71 12.82 14.49
C ASP A 14 -6.95 11.95 14.58
N GLU A 15 -7.67 11.83 13.50
CA GLU A 15 -8.92 11.10 13.51
C GLU A 15 -8.70 9.61 13.70
N ALA A 16 -9.73 8.93 14.16
CA ALA A 16 -9.65 7.50 14.36
C ALA A 16 -9.39 6.78 13.05
N LEU A 17 -8.75 5.64 13.15
CA LEU A 17 -8.49 4.79 12.00
C LEU A 17 -9.83 4.40 11.36
N PRO A 18 -9.97 4.55 10.03
CA PRO A 18 -11.22 4.16 9.38
C PRO A 18 -11.53 2.68 9.58
N ASP A 19 -12.82 2.38 9.70
CA ASP A 19 -13.26 0.99 9.85
C ASP A 19 -12.75 0.12 8.71
N LEU A 20 -12.75 0.66 7.50
CA LEU A 20 -12.26 -0.06 6.33
C LEU A 20 -10.85 -0.61 6.55
N VAL A 21 -9.96 0.24 7.04
CA VAL A 21 -8.56 -0.15 7.25
C VAL A 21 -8.45 -1.13 8.41
N ARG A 22 -9.15 -0.84 9.51
CA ARG A 22 -9.07 -1.67 10.70
C ARG A 22 -9.59 -3.07 10.42
N GLU A 23 -10.73 -3.16 9.72
CA GLU A 23 -11.32 -4.46 9.41
C GLU A 23 -10.50 -5.24 8.40
N PHE A 24 -9.93 -4.55 7.42
CA PHE A 24 -9.06 -5.20 6.46
C PHE A 24 -7.85 -5.83 7.16
N ALA A 25 -7.21 -5.06 8.03
CA ALA A 25 -6.04 -5.56 8.75
C ALA A 25 -6.38 -6.74 9.64
N ALA A 26 -7.50 -6.64 10.36
CA ALA A 26 -7.92 -7.72 11.25
C ALA A 26 -8.22 -9.00 10.46
N ARG A 27 -8.88 -8.85 9.32
CA ARG A 27 -9.27 -10.00 8.50
C ARG A 27 -8.06 -10.72 7.92
N ASN A 28 -6.98 -9.97 7.68
CA ASN A 28 -5.79 -10.52 7.06
C ASN A 28 -4.64 -10.77 8.04
N GLY A 29 -4.88 -10.59 9.32
CA GLY A 29 -3.83 -10.80 10.32
C GLY A 29 -2.69 -9.82 10.22
N MET A 30 -2.98 -8.60 9.83
CA MET A 30 -1.97 -7.57 9.63
C MET A 30 -1.99 -6.55 10.75
N THR A 31 -0.85 -5.91 10.97
CA THR A 31 -0.73 -4.84 11.96
C THR A 31 -0.76 -3.50 11.22
N VAL A 32 -1.57 -2.56 11.72
CA VAL A 32 -1.61 -1.23 11.14
C VAL A 32 -0.59 -0.34 11.84
N VAL A 33 0.29 0.28 11.04
CA VAL A 33 1.20 1.29 11.56
C VAL A 33 0.74 2.63 11.00
N ARG A 34 0.30 3.49 11.88
CA ARG A 34 -0.24 4.78 11.51
C ARG A 34 0.84 5.84 11.63
N VAL A 35 1.00 6.65 10.58
CA VAL A 35 1.97 7.73 10.58
C VAL A 35 1.31 9.01 10.12
N ALA A 36 1.84 10.13 10.56
CA ALA A 36 1.28 11.43 10.23
C ALA A 36 1.96 12.07 9.02
N SER A 37 3.22 11.75 8.77
CA SER A 37 3.96 12.41 7.71
C SER A 37 4.38 11.42 6.63
N CYS A 38 4.52 11.94 5.41
CA CYS A 38 4.95 11.12 4.30
C CYS A 38 6.41 10.67 4.43
N ALA A 39 7.22 11.47 5.11
CA ALA A 39 8.61 11.06 5.38
C ALA A 39 8.64 9.76 6.18
N HIS A 40 7.72 9.63 7.13
CA HIS A 40 7.64 8.40 7.92
C HIS A 40 7.18 7.21 7.09
N ILE A 41 6.35 7.45 6.07
CA ILE A 41 5.95 6.39 5.15
C ILE A 41 7.17 5.83 4.43
N VAL A 42 8.02 6.72 3.90
CA VAL A 42 9.21 6.28 3.18
C VAL A 42 10.15 5.50 4.10
N GLU A 43 10.33 6.00 5.31
CA GLU A 43 11.15 5.32 6.30
C GLU A 43 10.60 3.94 6.63
N LEU A 44 9.30 3.85 6.81
CA LEU A 44 8.64 2.61 7.13
C LEU A 44 8.78 1.59 6.00
N VAL A 45 8.65 2.05 4.75
CA VAL A 45 8.82 1.19 3.58
C VAL A 45 10.21 0.56 3.57
N ASN A 46 11.23 1.36 3.83
CA ASN A 46 12.59 0.86 3.80
C ASN A 46 12.89 -0.09 4.95
N ARG A 47 12.17 0.05 6.06
CA ARG A 47 12.45 -0.73 7.24
C ARG A 47 11.64 -2.01 7.33
N THR A 48 10.37 -1.97 6.95
CA THR A 48 9.46 -3.10 7.15
C THR A 48 8.89 -3.70 5.88
N PHE A 49 8.98 -3.00 4.77
CA PHE A 49 8.40 -3.43 3.49
C PHE A 49 6.94 -3.84 3.69
N PRO A 50 6.05 -2.88 3.91
CA PRO A 50 4.64 -3.18 4.25
C PRO A 50 3.92 -3.92 3.14
N ALA A 51 2.85 -4.62 3.51
CA ALA A 51 2.00 -5.34 2.57
C ALA A 51 1.23 -4.39 1.67
N CYS A 52 0.89 -3.21 2.17
CA CYS A 52 0.26 -2.16 1.38
C CYS A 52 0.40 -0.82 2.10
N ILE A 53 0.20 0.24 1.34
CA ILE A 53 0.24 1.61 1.85
C ILE A 53 -1.09 2.25 1.55
N ILE A 54 -1.75 2.79 2.56
CA ILE A 54 -3.05 3.43 2.41
C ILE A 54 -2.93 4.89 2.82
N PHE A 55 -3.28 5.79 1.90
CA PHE A 55 -3.34 7.22 2.18
C PHE A 55 -4.79 7.60 2.41
N GLY A 56 -5.08 8.10 3.60
CA GLY A 56 -6.43 8.50 3.96
C GLY A 56 -6.69 9.97 3.67
N SER A 57 -7.96 10.31 3.69
CA SER A 57 -8.42 11.67 3.48
C SER A 57 -8.11 12.56 4.69
N PRO A 58 -7.88 13.85 4.52
CA PRO A 58 -7.85 14.56 3.24
C PRO A 58 -6.55 14.30 2.48
N LEU A 59 -6.65 14.22 1.18
CA LEU A 59 -5.47 14.00 0.34
C LEU A 59 -4.76 15.33 0.12
N ASP A 60 -3.44 15.31 0.20
CA ASP A 60 -2.67 16.51 -0.03
C ASP A 60 -1.59 16.23 -1.07
N ALA A 61 -0.89 17.26 -1.48
CA ALA A 61 0.14 17.13 -2.50
C ALA A 61 1.27 16.21 -2.05
N ASP A 62 1.57 16.21 -0.76
CA ASP A 62 2.62 15.35 -0.22
C ASP A 62 2.30 13.88 -0.42
N ALA A 63 1.04 13.49 -0.21
CA ALA A 63 0.65 12.09 -0.39
C ALA A 63 0.81 11.68 -1.85
N ILE A 64 0.40 12.55 -2.77
CA ILE A 64 0.48 12.26 -4.19
C ILE A 64 1.94 12.19 -4.64
N ASP A 65 2.76 13.14 -4.20
CA ASP A 65 4.17 13.13 -4.54
C ASP A 65 4.89 11.91 -3.97
N THR A 66 4.53 11.51 -2.75
CA THR A 66 5.11 10.33 -2.14
C THR A 66 4.74 9.08 -2.94
N CYS A 67 3.50 8.99 -3.38
CA CYS A 67 3.08 7.89 -4.23
C CYS A 67 3.91 7.82 -5.50
N ARG A 68 4.09 8.97 -6.14
CA ARG A 68 4.86 9.04 -7.37
C ARG A 68 6.30 8.58 -7.14
N THR A 69 6.89 8.98 -6.04
CA THR A 69 8.25 8.59 -5.69
C THR A 69 8.33 7.08 -5.43
N LEU A 70 7.39 6.55 -4.67
CA LEU A 70 7.40 5.12 -4.33
C LEU A 70 7.19 4.25 -5.57
N LYS A 71 6.29 4.67 -6.46
CA LYS A 71 6.02 3.88 -7.66
C LYS A 71 7.10 4.03 -8.71
N GLY A 72 7.94 5.05 -8.57
CA GLY A 72 9.06 5.24 -9.47
C GLY A 72 10.33 4.51 -9.06
N ASP A 73 10.35 3.93 -7.87
CA ASP A 73 11.51 3.22 -7.35
C ASP A 73 11.26 1.72 -7.47
N ALA A 74 12.14 1.01 -8.14
CA ALA A 74 11.96 -0.42 -8.40
C ALA A 74 11.75 -1.21 -7.12
N PHE A 75 12.39 -0.80 -6.02
CA PHE A 75 12.26 -1.52 -4.75
C PHE A 75 10.85 -1.42 -4.19
N SER A 76 10.26 -0.23 -4.20
CA SER A 76 8.97 0.00 -3.56
C SER A 76 7.79 -0.07 -4.53
N ALA A 77 8.06 -0.11 -5.83
CA ALA A 77 6.98 -0.06 -6.83
C ALA A 77 6.05 -1.26 -6.74
N VAL A 78 6.51 -2.37 -6.17
CA VAL A 78 5.69 -3.57 -6.05
C VAL A 78 4.71 -3.49 -4.88
N ILE A 79 4.89 -2.54 -3.96
CA ILE A 79 3.98 -2.39 -2.82
C ILE A 79 2.71 -1.69 -3.31
N PRO A 80 1.52 -2.27 -3.11
CA PRO A 80 0.29 -1.62 -3.55
C PRO A 80 0.03 -0.34 -2.75
N VAL A 81 -0.33 0.73 -3.46
CA VAL A 81 -0.64 2.01 -2.86
C VAL A 81 -2.10 2.31 -3.15
N ILE A 82 -2.87 2.55 -2.09
CA ILE A 82 -4.31 2.77 -2.17
C ILE A 82 -4.63 4.13 -1.56
N PHE A 83 -5.46 4.91 -2.24
CA PHE A 83 -5.97 6.16 -1.71
C PHE A 83 -7.43 6.01 -1.35
N VAL A 84 -7.81 6.51 -0.18
CA VAL A 84 -9.21 6.53 0.26
C VAL A 84 -9.64 8.00 0.29
N THR A 85 -10.55 8.37 -0.60
CA THR A 85 -10.98 9.76 -0.74
C THR A 85 -12.37 9.96 -0.18
N GLU A 86 -12.68 11.21 0.17
CA GLU A 86 -14.00 11.58 0.65
C GLU A 86 -14.48 12.82 -0.08
N GLY A 87 -14.55 12.74 -1.40
CA GLY A 87 -15.02 13.84 -2.21
C GLY A 87 -13.94 14.62 -2.93
N GLU A 88 -12.69 14.24 -2.76
CA GLU A 88 -11.59 14.92 -3.45
C GLU A 88 -11.38 14.28 -4.83
N HIS A 89 -12.33 14.53 -5.73
CA HIS A 89 -12.31 13.86 -7.02
C HIS A 89 -11.04 14.17 -7.82
N ARG A 90 -10.63 15.44 -7.86
CA ARG A 90 -9.43 15.81 -8.60
C ARG A 90 -8.18 15.16 -8.03
N GLN A 91 -8.07 15.16 -6.72
CA GLN A 91 -6.92 14.54 -6.07
C GLN A 91 -6.89 13.04 -6.32
N GLY A 92 -8.06 12.42 -6.40
CA GLY A 92 -8.13 11.01 -6.74
C GLY A 92 -7.58 10.73 -8.13
N LEU A 93 -7.91 11.59 -9.10
CA LEU A 93 -7.36 11.44 -10.44
C LEU A 93 -5.86 11.67 -10.46
N GLU A 94 -5.39 12.63 -9.71
CA GLU A 94 -3.95 12.90 -9.61
C GLU A 94 -3.22 11.72 -8.98
N ALA A 95 -3.85 11.08 -8.00
CA ALA A 95 -3.26 9.91 -7.37
C ALA A 95 -3.13 8.77 -8.37
N MET A 96 -4.14 8.57 -9.22
CA MET A 96 -4.05 7.54 -10.24
C MET A 96 -2.95 7.83 -11.24
N GLN A 97 -2.78 9.09 -11.62
CA GLN A 97 -1.71 9.48 -12.53
C GLN A 97 -0.34 9.32 -11.89
N ALA A 98 -0.28 9.41 -10.56
CA ALA A 98 0.97 9.22 -9.83
C ALA A 98 1.33 7.74 -9.67
N GLY A 99 0.45 6.84 -10.08
CA GLY A 99 0.74 5.42 -10.06
C GLY A 99 0.02 4.64 -8.98
N ALA A 100 -0.98 5.23 -8.32
CA ALA A 100 -1.75 4.52 -7.30
C ALA A 100 -2.37 3.27 -7.90
N ASP A 101 -2.39 2.21 -7.12
CA ASP A 101 -2.95 0.93 -7.59
C ASP A 101 -4.45 0.92 -7.47
N GLU A 102 -5.01 1.72 -6.56
CA GLU A 102 -6.46 1.81 -6.43
C GLU A 102 -6.82 3.11 -5.73
N VAL A 103 -7.98 3.66 -6.10
CA VAL A 103 -8.54 4.84 -5.44
C VAL A 103 -9.96 4.48 -5.04
N LEU A 104 -10.24 4.50 -3.74
CA LEU A 104 -11.55 4.18 -3.20
C LEU A 104 -12.27 5.47 -2.89
N THR A 105 -13.45 5.64 -3.46
CA THR A 105 -14.18 6.91 -3.36
C THR A 105 -15.38 6.79 -2.45
N SER A 106 -15.87 7.94 -1.99
CA SER A 106 -16.96 7.97 -1.01
C SER A 106 -18.29 7.48 -1.58
N ASP A 107 -18.44 7.47 -2.93
CA ASP A 107 -19.67 6.99 -3.53
C ASP A 107 -19.71 5.46 -3.61
N MET A 108 -18.62 4.78 -3.31
CA MET A 108 -18.62 3.33 -3.24
C MET A 108 -19.19 2.87 -1.91
N SER A 109 -19.90 1.73 -1.93
CA SER A 109 -20.38 1.15 -0.67
C SER A 109 -19.20 0.63 0.14
N ALA A 110 -19.45 0.42 1.44
CA ALA A 110 -18.42 -0.13 2.30
C ALA A 110 -17.97 -1.50 1.80
N GLU A 111 -18.92 -2.29 1.31
CA GLU A 111 -18.62 -3.61 0.78
C GLU A 111 -17.74 -3.52 -0.46
N GLU A 112 -18.06 -2.61 -1.37
CA GLU A 112 -17.27 -2.45 -2.59
C GLU A 112 -15.84 -2.02 -2.25
N LYS A 113 -15.69 -1.08 -1.32
CA LYS A 113 -14.35 -0.64 -0.93
C LYS A 113 -13.54 -1.78 -0.33
N ALA A 114 -14.18 -2.58 0.52
CA ALA A 114 -13.50 -3.70 1.15
C ALA A 114 -13.03 -4.73 0.11
N ILE A 115 -13.88 -5.02 -0.86
CA ILE A 115 -13.55 -5.98 -1.90
C ILE A 115 -12.43 -5.46 -2.78
N ARG A 116 -12.50 -4.21 -3.19
CA ARG A 116 -11.46 -3.62 -4.05
C ARG A 116 -10.11 -3.58 -3.35
N LEU A 117 -10.11 -3.24 -2.08
CA LEU A 117 -8.88 -3.23 -1.30
C LEU A 117 -8.26 -4.63 -1.24
N GLN A 118 -9.09 -5.62 -0.93
CA GLN A 118 -8.60 -6.99 -0.83
C GLN A 118 -8.07 -7.50 -2.17
N VAL A 119 -8.79 -7.22 -3.26
CA VAL A 119 -8.37 -7.66 -4.58
C VAL A 119 -7.04 -7.01 -4.98
N THR A 120 -6.90 -5.73 -4.68
CA THR A 120 -5.68 -5.00 -5.03
C THR A 120 -4.46 -5.58 -4.31
N VAL A 121 -4.61 -5.85 -3.01
CA VAL A 121 -3.51 -6.41 -2.24
C VAL A 121 -3.21 -7.84 -2.67
N ASN A 122 -4.24 -8.63 -2.93
CA ASN A 122 -4.04 -10.01 -3.38
C ASN A 122 -3.34 -10.06 -4.73
N ARG A 123 -3.68 -9.14 -5.62
CA ARG A 123 -3.07 -9.09 -6.95
C ARG A 123 -1.58 -8.76 -6.85
N ALA A 124 -1.24 -7.81 -6.00
CA ALA A 124 0.16 -7.45 -5.81
C ALA A 124 0.95 -8.60 -5.22
N ASP A 125 0.37 -9.31 -4.27
CA ASP A 125 1.02 -10.45 -3.65
C ASP A 125 1.28 -11.56 -4.68
N ARG A 126 0.32 -11.77 -5.56
CA ARG A 126 0.45 -12.77 -6.62
C ARG A 126 1.57 -12.40 -7.59
N ASP A 127 1.66 -11.11 -7.95
CA ASP A 127 2.71 -10.66 -8.85
C ASP A 127 4.09 -10.87 -8.27
N VAL A 128 4.24 -10.61 -6.99
CA VAL A 128 5.51 -10.85 -6.30
C VAL A 128 5.85 -12.33 -6.31
N SER A 129 4.87 -13.18 -6.08
CA SER A 129 5.10 -14.62 -6.05
C SER A 129 5.44 -15.18 -7.42
N VAL A 130 4.85 -14.63 -8.48
CA VAL A 130 5.03 -15.15 -9.82
C VAL A 130 6.40 -14.79 -10.39
N HIS A 131 6.97 -13.67 -9.99
CA HIS A 131 8.20 -13.18 -10.61
C HIS A 131 9.35 -12.99 -9.64
N PRO A 132 9.59 -13.92 -8.73
CA PRO A 132 10.68 -13.71 -7.78
C PRO A 132 12.05 -13.70 -8.44
N SER A 133 12.24 -14.51 -9.46
CA SER A 133 13.56 -14.61 -10.09
C SER A 133 13.92 -13.40 -10.92
N THR A 134 12.94 -12.67 -11.39
CA THR A 134 13.24 -11.51 -12.25
C THR A 134 13.71 -10.32 -11.46
N ARG A 135 13.51 -10.36 -10.15
CA ARG A 135 13.96 -9.27 -9.31
C ARG A 135 15.33 -9.50 -8.76
N LEU A 136 15.81 -10.68 -8.96
CA LEU A 136 17.09 -11.06 -8.43
C LEU A 136 18.02 -11.29 -9.54
N PRO A 137 18.48 -10.28 -10.11
CA PRO A 137 19.45 -10.52 -11.15
C PRO A 137 20.63 -11.21 -10.49
N GLY A 138 20.63 -12.31 -10.60
CA GLY A 138 21.61 -13.00 -9.97
C GLY A 138 21.21 -13.68 -8.75
N THR A 139 21.00 -13.95 -8.46
CA THR A 139 20.50 -14.56 -7.65
C THR A 139 20.09 -15.45 -7.67
N ALA A 140 20.25 -15.73 -7.76
CA ALA A 140 19.54 -16.30 -7.64
C ALA A 140 19.33 -17.02 -7.56
N GLN A 141 19.44 -17.36 -7.15
CA GLN A 141 18.78 -17.67 -6.82
C GLN A 141 18.65 -18.08 -6.45
N ILE A 142 18.94 -18.34 -5.94
CA ILE A 142 18.40 -18.40 -5.36
C ILE A 142 18.01 -18.89 -5.13
N GLU A 143 18.07 -19.15 -4.73
CA GLU A 143 17.32 -19.06 -4.29
C GLU A 143 16.92 -19.34 -4.20
N ARG A 144 17.46 -19.95 -3.97
CA ARG A 144 16.79 -19.92 -3.65
C ARG A 144 16.56 -19.82 -3.50
N ASP A 145 16.92 -20.36 -3.28
CA ASP A 145 16.32 -19.97 -2.98
C ASP A 145 15.99 -19.87 -2.74
N ILE A 146 16.39 -20.20 -2.39
CA ILE A 146 15.83 -19.79 -1.97
C ILE A 146 15.45 -19.82 -1.86
N THR A 147 15.79 -20.19 -1.60
CA THR A 147 15.15 -19.82 -1.42
C THR A 147 14.77 -19.85 -1.43
N GLU A 148 15.06 -20.19 -1.14
CA GLU A 148 14.44 -19.89 -1.01
C GLU A 148 14.17 -19.74 -0.98
N ARG A 149 14.63 -20.12 -0.53
CA ARG A 149 14.07 -19.71 -0.23
C ARG A 149 14.04 -19.74 -0.14
#